data_1d01e171fc7fafefc807c67449bef17e
#
_entry.id   1d01e171fc7fafefc807c67449bef17e
#
_cell.length_a   1.000
_cell.length_b   1.000
_cell.length_c   1.000
_cell.angle_alpha   90.00
_cell.angle_beta   90.00
_cell.angle_gamma   90.00
#
_symmetry.space_group_name_H-M   'P 1'
#
loop_
_entity.id
_entity.type
_entity.pdbx_description
1 polymer ?
#
loop_
_entity_poly.entity_id
_entity_poly.type
_entity_poly.pdbx_seq_one_letter_code
_entity_poly.pdbx_strand_id
1 'polypeptide(L)'
;ALVTRAEDAITAQRASNEAFLSLRQQVADFRQRFALAQGQNAELLLSLKEQLTALGPLPAEETTEAAELATQRQALLDRTAELSAPGRAAEVAYTRADALIRSIDRVLRERQTGRLLELGPSPLNPIHWPGAITSVTSSISAVFLEITNAWRSPVQQISTRSSLPAVFLLTLLGAVLILRGRYWVERGSLAIVGDKNTPGRWLAGFGVSLGQVFVPVLGTLLIIIAAELSGLTGMRSTPIVGALIPLSFSFFSARWLGGRMFPKHEGFSASLNLASERRVEGRFHAATLGLIVGLGLFVEEVASAT
;
A
#
# COMPACT_ATOMS: atom_id res chain seq x y z
N ALA A 1 -27.62 -21.92 -5.60
CA ALA A 1 -27.83 -20.47 -5.37
C ALA A 1 -26.51 -19.69 -5.28
N LEU A 2 -25.60 -19.95 -4.32
CA LEU A 2 -24.35 -19.16 -4.15
C LEU A 2 -23.38 -19.37 -5.32
N VAL A 3 -23.18 -20.59 -5.78
CA VAL A 3 -22.33 -20.93 -6.92
C VAL A 3 -22.83 -20.26 -8.18
N THR A 4 -24.13 -20.33 -8.47
CA THR A 4 -24.75 -19.66 -9.62
C THR A 4 -24.57 -18.15 -9.56
N ARG A 5 -24.77 -17.55 -8.37
CA ARG A 5 -24.55 -16.12 -8.14
C ARG A 5 -23.08 -15.71 -8.37
N ALA A 6 -22.13 -16.59 -8.00
CA ALA A 6 -20.72 -16.34 -8.24
C ALA A 6 -20.38 -16.42 -9.74
N GLU A 7 -20.91 -17.40 -10.45
CA GLU A 7 -20.75 -17.56 -11.90
C GLU A 7 -21.35 -16.38 -12.66
N ASP A 8 -22.55 -15.93 -12.29
CA ASP A 8 -23.20 -14.76 -12.87
C ASP A 8 -22.40 -13.47 -12.62
N ALA A 9 -21.89 -13.28 -11.40
CA ALA A 9 -21.06 -12.12 -11.06
C ALA A 9 -19.76 -12.09 -11.87
N ILE A 10 -19.09 -13.24 -12.03
CA ILE A 10 -17.86 -13.37 -12.82
C ILE A 10 -18.14 -13.08 -14.29
N THR A 11 -19.24 -13.63 -14.84
CA THR A 11 -19.61 -13.47 -16.25
C THR A 11 -20.03 -12.03 -16.56
N ALA A 12 -20.80 -11.41 -15.69
CA ALA A 12 -21.26 -10.05 -15.87
C ALA A 12 -20.18 -9.00 -15.65
N GLN A 13 -19.12 -9.30 -14.88
CA GLN A 13 -18.02 -8.42 -14.49
C GLN A 13 -18.43 -7.05 -13.91
N ARG A 14 -19.69 -6.86 -13.53
CA ARG A 14 -20.28 -5.58 -13.06
C ARG A 14 -20.20 -5.38 -11.56
N ALA A 15 -19.85 -6.42 -10.79
CA ALA A 15 -19.73 -6.32 -9.35
C ALA A 15 -18.51 -5.49 -8.93
N SER A 16 -18.60 -4.80 -7.78
CA SER A 16 -17.45 -4.07 -7.22
C SER A 16 -16.37 -5.03 -6.70
N ASN A 17 -15.17 -4.51 -6.46
CA ASN A 17 -14.07 -5.32 -5.91
C ASN A 17 -14.41 -5.85 -4.52
N GLU A 18 -15.08 -5.05 -3.70
CA GLU A 18 -15.55 -5.43 -2.35
C GLU A 18 -16.57 -6.57 -2.44
N ALA A 19 -17.47 -6.52 -3.42
CA ALA A 19 -18.42 -7.60 -3.67
C ALA A 19 -17.73 -8.90 -4.09
N PHE A 20 -16.70 -8.83 -4.95
CA PHE A 20 -15.89 -9.99 -5.32
C PHE A 20 -15.10 -10.56 -4.13
N LEU A 21 -14.52 -9.71 -3.28
CA LEU A 21 -13.81 -10.15 -2.07
C LEU A 21 -14.76 -10.84 -1.07
N SER A 22 -15.95 -10.28 -0.86
CA SER A 22 -16.98 -10.88 0.00
C SER A 22 -17.45 -12.23 -0.56
N LEU A 23 -17.70 -12.30 -1.88
CA LEU A 23 -18.09 -13.53 -2.54
C LEU A 23 -17.00 -14.60 -2.46
N ARG A 24 -15.75 -14.23 -2.66
CA ARG A 24 -14.58 -15.10 -2.50
C ARG A 24 -14.52 -15.70 -1.10
N GLN A 25 -14.73 -14.88 -0.07
CA GLN A 25 -14.73 -15.35 1.32
C GLN A 25 -15.85 -16.37 1.55
N GLN A 26 -17.06 -16.09 1.11
CA GLN A 26 -18.20 -17.02 1.23
C GLN A 26 -17.92 -18.35 0.52
N VAL A 27 -17.37 -18.31 -0.70
CA VAL A 27 -17.02 -19.53 -1.44
C VAL A 27 -15.88 -20.30 -0.75
N ALA A 28 -14.91 -19.61 -0.14
CA ALA A 28 -13.84 -20.23 0.64
C ALA A 28 -14.37 -20.95 1.88
N ASP A 29 -15.33 -20.37 2.59
CA ASP A 29 -15.98 -20.99 3.75
C ASP A 29 -16.75 -22.27 3.33
N PHE A 30 -17.47 -22.24 2.20
CA PHE A 30 -18.11 -23.42 1.67
C PHE A 30 -17.10 -24.49 1.22
N ARG A 31 -16.00 -24.09 0.57
CA ARG A 31 -14.92 -25.03 0.19
C ARG A 31 -14.38 -25.76 1.42
N GLN A 32 -14.17 -25.05 2.53
CA GLN A 32 -13.71 -25.66 3.78
C GLN A 32 -14.74 -26.67 4.33
N ARG A 33 -16.04 -26.34 4.30
CA ARG A 33 -17.10 -27.27 4.70
C ARG A 33 -17.13 -28.50 3.83
N PHE A 34 -16.95 -28.39 2.53
CA PHE A 34 -16.88 -29.53 1.61
C PHE A 34 -15.64 -30.38 1.87
N ALA A 35 -14.49 -29.80 2.20
CA ALA A 35 -13.29 -30.54 2.58
C ALA A 35 -13.54 -31.41 3.84
N LEU A 36 -14.24 -30.88 4.83
CA LEU A 36 -14.61 -31.64 6.04
C LEU A 36 -15.61 -32.74 5.71
N ALA A 37 -16.57 -32.47 4.82
CA ALA A 37 -17.60 -33.45 4.44
C ALA A 37 -17.04 -34.64 3.63
N GLN A 38 -15.92 -34.49 2.94
CA GLN A 38 -15.24 -35.59 2.24
C GLN A 38 -14.80 -36.71 3.18
N GLY A 39 -14.40 -36.38 4.42
CA GLY A 39 -13.92 -37.31 5.40
C GLY A 39 -15.00 -37.90 6.34
N GLN A 40 -16.24 -37.42 6.23
CA GLN A 40 -17.28 -37.67 7.24
C GLN A 40 -17.61 -39.18 7.48
N ASN A 41 -17.43 -40.04 6.48
CA ASN A 41 -17.71 -41.49 6.58
C ASN A 41 -16.44 -42.32 6.35
N ALA A 42 -15.24 -41.76 6.44
CA ALA A 42 -13.99 -42.43 6.07
C ALA A 42 -13.76 -43.74 6.87
N GLU A 43 -13.99 -43.72 8.19
CA GLU A 43 -13.82 -44.88 9.07
C GLU A 43 -14.84 -45.99 8.75
N LEU A 44 -16.11 -45.62 8.52
CA LEU A 44 -17.15 -46.59 8.16
C LEU A 44 -16.87 -47.21 6.79
N LEU A 45 -16.43 -46.45 5.83
CA LEU A 45 -16.05 -46.93 4.49
C LEU A 45 -14.83 -47.86 4.57
N LEU A 46 -13.86 -47.55 5.46
CA LEU A 46 -12.72 -48.42 5.69
C LEU A 46 -13.18 -49.80 6.26
N SER A 47 -14.02 -49.79 7.29
CA SER A 47 -14.58 -51.01 7.90
C SER A 47 -15.39 -51.85 6.89
N LEU A 48 -16.23 -51.22 6.06
CA LEU A 48 -16.97 -51.91 4.99
C LEU A 48 -16.04 -52.51 3.93
N LYS A 49 -14.96 -51.81 3.60
CA LYS A 49 -13.96 -52.34 2.67
C LYS A 49 -13.20 -53.53 3.24
N GLU A 50 -12.88 -53.51 4.54
CA GLU A 50 -12.30 -54.68 5.23
C GLU A 50 -13.25 -55.86 5.25
N GLN A 51 -14.56 -55.65 5.51
CA GLN A 51 -15.57 -56.69 5.46
C GLN A 51 -15.72 -57.27 4.04
N LEU A 52 -15.72 -56.43 2.99
CA LEU A 52 -15.73 -56.89 1.62
C LEU A 52 -14.48 -57.71 1.26
N THR A 53 -13.33 -57.29 1.78
CA THR A 53 -12.05 -58.01 1.57
C THR A 53 -12.07 -59.37 2.29
N ALA A 54 -12.68 -59.47 3.46
CA ALA A 54 -12.83 -60.73 4.23
C ALA A 54 -13.74 -61.75 3.53
N LEU A 55 -14.69 -61.31 2.70
CA LEU A 55 -15.50 -62.18 1.85
C LEU A 55 -14.72 -62.83 0.68
N GLY A 56 -13.48 -62.42 0.47
CA GLY A 56 -12.61 -62.92 -0.59
C GLY A 56 -12.94 -62.35 -1.98
N PRO A 57 -12.10 -62.68 -3.00
CA PRO A 57 -12.31 -62.24 -4.37
C PRO A 57 -13.61 -62.85 -4.95
N LEU A 58 -14.16 -62.20 -5.96
CA LEU A 58 -15.28 -62.76 -6.74
C LEU A 58 -14.84 -64.09 -7.33
N PRO A 59 -15.72 -65.13 -7.27
CA PRO A 59 -15.42 -66.43 -7.88
C PRO A 59 -15.20 -66.24 -9.38
N ALA A 60 -14.30 -67.08 -9.96
CA ALA A 60 -14.08 -67.10 -11.40
C ALA A 60 -15.38 -67.47 -12.14
N GLU A 61 -15.54 -67.06 -13.37
CA GLU A 61 -16.78 -67.16 -14.20
C GLU A 61 -17.43 -68.53 -14.20
N GLU A 62 -16.71 -69.63 -13.85
CA GLU A 62 -17.22 -71.00 -13.85
C GLU A 62 -17.73 -71.50 -12.51
N THR A 63 -17.58 -70.74 -11.41
CA THR A 63 -18.04 -71.14 -10.05
C THR A 63 -19.12 -70.21 -9.55
N THR A 64 -20.32 -70.80 -9.30
CA THR A 64 -21.44 -70.00 -8.76
C THR A 64 -21.18 -69.68 -7.26
N GLU A 65 -21.17 -68.48 -6.85
CA GLU A 65 -21.09 -68.04 -5.50
C GLU A 65 -22.33 -68.53 -4.74
N ALA A 66 -22.18 -68.99 -3.46
CA ALA A 66 -23.32 -69.36 -2.63
C ALA A 66 -24.28 -68.18 -2.51
N ALA A 67 -25.56 -68.34 -2.73
CA ALA A 67 -26.58 -67.30 -2.79
C ALA A 67 -26.57 -66.36 -1.56
N GLU A 68 -26.25 -66.92 -0.37
CA GLU A 68 -26.13 -66.15 0.88
C GLU A 68 -24.95 -65.20 0.87
N LEU A 69 -23.76 -65.63 0.36
CA LEU A 69 -22.56 -64.77 0.22
C LEU A 69 -22.74 -63.69 -0.84
N ALA A 70 -23.39 -64.02 -1.95
CA ALA A 70 -23.71 -63.04 -3.02
C ALA A 70 -24.65 -61.94 -2.48
N THR A 71 -25.66 -62.32 -1.71
CA THR A 71 -26.60 -61.37 -1.08
C THR A 71 -25.88 -60.49 -0.05
N GLN A 72 -25.00 -61.06 0.77
CA GLN A 72 -24.23 -60.32 1.75
C GLN A 72 -23.24 -59.36 1.08
N ARG A 73 -22.54 -59.76 0.03
CA ARG A 73 -21.65 -58.93 -0.77
C ARG A 73 -22.40 -57.76 -1.38
N GLN A 74 -23.56 -58.03 -1.97
CA GLN A 74 -24.39 -56.99 -2.58
C GLN A 74 -24.83 -55.95 -1.55
N ALA A 75 -25.29 -56.40 -0.37
CA ALA A 75 -25.69 -55.50 0.71
C ALA A 75 -24.54 -54.58 1.18
N LEU A 76 -23.32 -55.15 1.28
CA LEU A 76 -22.12 -54.35 1.62
C LEU A 76 -21.73 -53.36 0.53
N LEU A 77 -21.85 -53.75 -0.74
CA LEU A 77 -21.59 -52.85 -1.89
C LEU A 77 -22.60 -51.72 -1.92
N ASP A 78 -23.90 -52.02 -1.76
CA ASP A 78 -24.96 -50.98 -1.71
C ASP A 78 -24.74 -50.01 -0.56
N ARG A 79 -24.35 -50.54 0.61
CA ARG A 79 -24.03 -49.69 1.79
C ARG A 79 -22.81 -48.85 1.57
N THR A 80 -21.77 -49.38 0.90
CA THR A 80 -20.56 -48.63 0.51
C THR A 80 -20.89 -47.51 -0.50
N ALA A 81 -21.74 -47.83 -1.48
CA ALA A 81 -22.20 -46.86 -2.44
C ALA A 81 -22.98 -45.71 -1.79
N GLU A 82 -23.92 -46.04 -0.90
CA GLU A 82 -24.71 -45.08 -0.14
C GLU A 82 -23.83 -44.12 0.69
N LEU A 83 -22.92 -44.68 1.48
CA LEU A 83 -22.04 -43.91 2.38
C LEU A 83 -20.95 -43.13 1.63
N SER A 84 -20.54 -43.58 0.44
CA SER A 84 -19.56 -42.86 -0.40
C SER A 84 -20.17 -41.73 -1.22
N ALA A 85 -21.48 -41.78 -1.50
CA ALA A 85 -22.13 -40.79 -2.34
C ALA A 85 -22.02 -39.35 -1.83
N PRO A 86 -22.21 -39.06 -0.49
CA PRO A 86 -22.01 -37.69 0.03
C PRO A 86 -20.57 -37.20 -0.12
N GLY A 87 -19.57 -38.08 0.13
CA GLY A 87 -18.14 -37.75 -0.02
C GLY A 87 -17.78 -37.36 -1.47
N ARG A 88 -18.28 -38.15 -2.43
CA ARG A 88 -18.08 -37.85 -3.88
C ARG A 88 -18.76 -36.54 -4.29
N ALA A 89 -19.98 -36.32 -3.80
CA ALA A 89 -20.67 -35.03 -4.05
C ALA A 89 -19.91 -33.85 -3.43
N ALA A 90 -19.35 -34.02 -2.23
CA ALA A 90 -18.54 -33.01 -1.56
C ALA A 90 -17.22 -32.74 -2.33
N GLU A 91 -16.60 -33.75 -2.92
CA GLU A 91 -15.40 -33.61 -3.74
C GLU A 91 -15.67 -32.78 -5.02
N VAL A 92 -16.76 -33.06 -5.72
CA VAL A 92 -17.19 -32.29 -6.88
C VAL A 92 -17.50 -30.84 -6.48
N ALA A 93 -18.18 -30.65 -5.35
CA ALA A 93 -18.49 -29.32 -4.86
C ALA A 93 -17.22 -28.54 -4.43
N TYR A 94 -16.26 -29.22 -3.82
CA TYR A 94 -14.95 -28.65 -3.46
C TYR A 94 -14.18 -28.16 -4.68
N THR A 95 -14.04 -29.01 -5.70
CA THR A 95 -13.33 -28.65 -6.95
C THR A 95 -13.99 -27.49 -7.66
N ARG A 96 -15.33 -27.45 -7.67
CA ARG A 96 -16.07 -26.32 -8.26
C ARG A 96 -15.87 -25.02 -7.46
N ALA A 97 -15.90 -25.09 -6.15
CA ALA A 97 -15.63 -23.92 -5.29
C ALA A 97 -14.19 -23.39 -5.48
N ASP A 98 -13.21 -24.28 -5.57
CA ASP A 98 -11.83 -23.93 -5.82
C ASP A 98 -11.60 -23.28 -7.20
N ALA A 99 -12.27 -23.77 -8.23
CA ALA A 99 -12.26 -23.17 -9.56
C ALA A 99 -12.86 -21.76 -9.57
N LEU A 100 -13.96 -21.54 -8.81
CA LEU A 100 -14.58 -20.23 -8.65
C LEU A 100 -13.64 -19.23 -7.94
N ILE A 101 -12.97 -19.65 -6.86
CA ILE A 101 -11.99 -18.80 -6.16
C ILE A 101 -10.90 -18.37 -7.13
N ARG A 102 -10.33 -19.32 -7.90
CA ARG A 102 -9.30 -18.97 -8.91
C ARG A 102 -9.81 -18.00 -9.97
N SER A 103 -11.06 -18.14 -10.39
CA SER A 103 -11.67 -17.23 -11.38
C SER A 103 -11.86 -15.83 -10.81
N ILE A 104 -12.34 -15.71 -9.56
CA ILE A 104 -12.48 -14.41 -8.86
C ILE A 104 -11.10 -13.76 -8.70
N ASP A 105 -10.08 -14.52 -8.26
CA ASP A 105 -8.72 -14.03 -8.10
C ASP A 105 -8.11 -13.56 -9.43
N ARG A 106 -8.47 -14.20 -10.55
CA ARG A 106 -8.07 -13.75 -11.88
C ARG A 106 -8.70 -12.41 -12.22
N VAL A 107 -10.00 -12.26 -12.07
CA VAL A 107 -10.73 -11.01 -12.35
C VAL A 107 -10.18 -9.86 -11.51
N LEU A 108 -9.92 -10.10 -10.22
CA LEU A 108 -9.34 -9.09 -9.33
C LEU A 108 -7.95 -8.67 -9.79
N ARG A 109 -7.09 -9.63 -10.17
CA ARG A 109 -5.74 -9.31 -10.70
C ARG A 109 -5.80 -8.55 -12.02
N GLU A 110 -6.65 -8.97 -12.95
CA GLU A 110 -6.83 -8.28 -14.24
C GLU A 110 -7.27 -6.83 -14.04
N ARG A 111 -8.20 -6.58 -13.12
CA ARG A 111 -8.63 -5.22 -12.77
C ARG A 111 -7.52 -4.40 -12.12
N GLN A 112 -6.74 -5.00 -11.20
CA GLN A 112 -5.60 -4.32 -10.59
C GLN A 112 -4.53 -3.98 -11.62
N THR A 113 -4.21 -4.94 -12.51
CA THR A 113 -3.25 -4.71 -13.59
C THR A 113 -3.76 -3.67 -14.59
N GLY A 114 -5.06 -3.73 -14.95
CA GLY A 114 -5.69 -2.73 -15.81
C GLY A 114 -5.57 -1.32 -15.24
N ARG A 115 -5.86 -1.13 -13.94
CA ARG A 115 -5.70 0.17 -13.27
C ARG A 115 -4.27 0.68 -13.24
N LEU A 116 -3.29 -0.22 -13.10
CA LEU A 116 -1.86 0.16 -13.11
C LEU A 116 -1.37 0.49 -14.54
N LEU A 117 -2.00 -0.09 -15.55
CA LEU A 117 -1.68 0.13 -16.95
C LEU A 117 -2.59 1.20 -17.61
N GLU A 118 -3.67 1.63 -16.95
CA GLU A 118 -4.40 2.83 -17.37
C GLU A 118 -3.43 4.02 -17.28
N LEU A 119 -2.94 4.41 -18.44
CA LEU A 119 -2.22 5.66 -18.60
C LEU A 119 -3.21 6.76 -18.19
N GLY A 120 -3.12 7.22 -16.94
CA GLY A 120 -3.77 8.44 -16.52
C GLY A 120 -3.43 9.59 -17.48
N PRO A 121 -4.09 10.73 -17.40
CA PRO A 121 -3.80 11.86 -18.28
C PRO A 121 -2.31 12.19 -18.17
N SER A 122 -1.55 11.79 -19.20
CA SER A 122 -0.08 11.96 -19.20
C SER A 122 0.24 13.45 -19.14
N PRO A 123 1.09 13.88 -18.21
CA PRO A 123 1.55 15.27 -18.16
C PRO A 123 2.35 15.66 -19.40
N LEU A 124 2.78 14.68 -20.20
CA LEU A 124 3.46 14.93 -21.48
C LEU A 124 2.47 15.19 -22.63
N ASN A 125 1.17 14.93 -22.44
CA ASN A 125 0.17 15.22 -23.46
C ASN A 125 -0.30 16.67 -23.39
N PRO A 126 0.03 17.54 -24.37
CA PRO A 126 -0.29 18.97 -24.34
C PRO A 126 -1.80 19.26 -24.29
N ILE A 127 -2.65 18.32 -24.67
CA ILE A 127 -4.11 18.51 -24.68
C ILE A 127 -4.68 18.76 -23.26
N HIS A 128 -3.98 18.32 -22.23
CA HIS A 128 -4.38 18.49 -20.82
C HIS A 128 -3.81 19.79 -20.20
N TRP A 129 -2.85 20.47 -20.86
CA TRP A 129 -2.19 21.64 -20.30
C TRP A 129 -3.12 22.85 -20.13
N PRO A 130 -4.01 23.19 -21.08
CA PRO A 130 -4.91 24.32 -20.91
C PRO A 130 -5.81 24.16 -19.67
N GLY A 131 -6.36 22.96 -19.46
CA GLY A 131 -7.17 22.65 -18.27
C GLY A 131 -6.35 22.72 -16.97
N ALA A 132 -5.14 22.18 -16.96
CA ALA A 132 -4.25 22.25 -15.82
C ALA A 132 -3.84 23.70 -15.48
N ILE A 133 -3.49 24.50 -16.48
CA ILE A 133 -3.12 25.92 -16.32
C ILE A 133 -4.30 26.72 -15.76
N THR A 134 -5.52 26.51 -16.29
CA THR A 134 -6.71 27.20 -15.78
C THR A 134 -7.02 26.80 -14.34
N SER A 135 -6.89 25.52 -13.98
CA SER A 135 -7.09 25.06 -12.60
C SER A 135 -6.04 25.66 -11.64
N VAL A 136 -4.78 25.67 -12.02
CA VAL A 136 -3.71 26.28 -11.21
C VAL A 136 -3.91 27.79 -11.04
N THR A 137 -4.20 28.50 -12.12
CA THR A 137 -4.42 29.95 -12.05
C THR A 137 -5.66 30.32 -11.26
N SER A 138 -6.75 29.55 -11.37
CA SER A 138 -7.96 29.76 -10.56
C SER A 138 -7.70 29.48 -9.08
N SER A 139 -6.95 28.44 -8.75
CA SER A 139 -6.58 28.12 -7.36
C SER A 139 -5.68 29.20 -6.75
N ILE A 140 -4.68 29.67 -7.48
CA ILE A 140 -3.80 30.76 -7.03
C ILE A 140 -4.60 32.06 -6.82
N SER A 141 -5.48 32.42 -7.77
CA SER A 141 -6.30 33.60 -7.63
C SER A 141 -7.28 33.53 -6.47
N ALA A 142 -7.87 32.35 -6.23
CA ALA A 142 -8.77 32.13 -5.11
C ALA A 142 -8.05 32.26 -3.75
N VAL A 143 -6.85 31.72 -3.62
CA VAL A 143 -6.01 31.87 -2.41
C VAL A 143 -5.59 33.32 -2.22
N PHE A 144 -5.20 34.00 -3.30
CA PHE A 144 -4.84 35.42 -3.21
C PHE A 144 -6.03 36.28 -2.76
N LEU A 145 -7.23 36.02 -3.27
CA LEU A 145 -8.46 36.69 -2.83
C LEU A 145 -8.77 36.35 -1.34
N GLU A 146 -8.60 35.12 -0.92
CA GLU A 146 -8.82 34.71 0.47
C GLU A 146 -7.88 35.50 1.41
N ILE A 147 -6.58 35.53 1.12
CA ILE A 147 -5.58 36.26 1.90
C ILE A 147 -5.88 37.78 1.92
N THR A 148 -6.23 38.37 0.78
CA THR A 148 -6.53 39.82 0.71
C THR A 148 -7.81 40.17 1.44
N ASN A 149 -8.83 39.31 1.41
CA ASN A 149 -10.07 39.51 2.17
C ASN A 149 -9.83 39.35 3.69
N ALA A 150 -9.05 38.34 4.09
CA ALA A 150 -8.64 38.17 5.50
C ALA A 150 -7.88 39.41 6.00
N TRP A 151 -6.95 39.94 5.19
CA TRP A 151 -6.19 41.13 5.57
C TRP A 151 -7.04 42.40 5.68
N ARG A 152 -8.13 42.52 4.91
CA ARG A 152 -9.05 43.66 4.96
C ARG A 152 -10.09 43.57 6.09
N SER A 153 -10.27 42.41 6.69
CA SER A 153 -11.23 42.21 7.79
C SER A 153 -10.75 42.87 9.07
N PRO A 154 -11.50 43.81 9.68
CA PRO A 154 -11.09 44.45 10.93
C PRO A 154 -10.93 43.49 12.09
N VAL A 155 -11.77 42.45 12.16
CA VAL A 155 -11.71 41.42 13.20
C VAL A 155 -10.42 40.59 13.07
N GLN A 156 -10.06 40.24 11.84
CA GLN A 156 -8.84 39.49 11.54
C GLN A 156 -7.57 40.31 11.86
N GLN A 157 -7.60 41.63 11.58
CA GLN A 157 -6.47 42.51 11.88
C GLN A 157 -6.14 42.56 13.37
N ILE A 158 -7.12 42.54 14.25
CA ILE A 158 -6.91 42.54 15.70
C ILE A 158 -6.27 41.22 16.12
N SER A 159 -6.80 40.08 15.62
CA SER A 159 -6.25 38.74 15.89
C SER A 159 -4.83 38.61 15.34
N THR A 160 -4.60 39.04 14.08
CA THR A 160 -3.26 38.99 13.46
C THR A 160 -2.25 39.83 14.21
N ARG A 161 -2.62 41.05 14.69
CA ARG A 161 -1.72 41.89 15.47
C ARG A 161 -1.26 41.26 16.76
N SER A 162 -2.14 40.55 17.45
CA SER A 162 -1.80 39.84 18.71
C SER A 162 -0.91 38.64 18.46
N SER A 163 -1.02 37.97 17.33
CA SER A 163 -0.22 36.79 16.97
C SER A 163 1.10 37.14 16.25
N LEU A 164 1.30 38.38 15.77
CA LEU A 164 2.50 38.79 15.03
C LEU A 164 3.83 38.39 15.70
N PRO A 165 4.05 38.57 17.01
CA PRO A 165 5.33 38.16 17.61
C PRO A 165 5.55 36.65 17.52
N ALA A 166 4.50 35.84 17.73
CA ALA A 166 4.57 34.38 17.65
C ALA A 166 4.79 33.93 16.18
N VAL A 167 4.07 34.51 15.23
CA VAL A 167 4.21 34.24 13.80
C VAL A 167 5.63 34.54 13.34
N PHE A 168 6.17 35.71 13.71
CA PHE A 168 7.54 36.08 13.38
C PHE A 168 8.56 35.13 13.98
N LEU A 169 8.43 34.78 15.25
CA LEU A 169 9.34 33.86 15.94
C LEU A 169 9.32 32.46 15.30
N LEU A 170 8.12 31.90 15.03
CA LEU A 170 7.97 30.59 14.43
C LEU A 170 8.50 30.57 13.00
N THR A 171 8.23 31.60 12.20
CA THR A 171 8.74 31.70 10.84
C THR A 171 10.26 31.83 10.83
N LEU A 172 10.85 32.66 11.71
CA LEU A 172 12.30 32.79 11.85
C LEU A 172 12.95 31.49 12.28
N LEU A 173 12.39 30.84 13.30
CA LEU A 173 12.88 29.54 13.80
C LEU A 173 12.76 28.46 12.72
N GLY A 174 11.63 28.40 12.02
CA GLY A 174 11.41 27.48 10.91
C GLY A 174 12.43 27.70 9.78
N ALA A 175 12.63 28.94 9.37
CA ALA A 175 13.62 29.30 8.37
C ALA A 175 15.06 28.93 8.80
N VAL A 176 15.43 29.18 10.03
CA VAL A 176 16.74 28.79 10.58
C VAL A 176 16.90 27.26 10.57
N LEU A 177 15.89 26.50 10.96
CA LEU A 177 15.93 25.02 10.91
C LEU A 177 16.06 24.49 9.49
N ILE A 178 15.38 25.08 8.53
CA ILE A 178 15.48 24.68 7.12
C ILE A 178 16.87 24.99 6.55
N LEU A 179 17.41 26.18 6.82
CA LEU A 179 18.67 26.63 6.24
C LEU A 179 19.91 26.08 6.96
N ARG A 180 19.88 26.05 8.30
CA ARG A 180 21.03 25.70 9.16
C ARG A 180 20.91 24.36 9.85
N GLY A 181 19.71 23.82 10.04
CA GLY A 181 19.47 22.61 10.81
C GLY A 181 20.27 21.42 10.30
N ARG A 182 20.34 21.25 8.98
CA ARG A 182 21.14 20.21 8.36
C ARG A 182 22.63 20.29 8.71
N TYR A 183 23.20 21.48 8.70
CA TYR A 183 24.60 21.70 9.02
C TYR A 183 24.93 21.36 10.47
N TRP A 184 24.03 21.70 11.40
CA TRP A 184 24.19 21.35 12.81
C TRP A 184 24.13 19.85 13.04
N VAL A 185 23.18 19.17 12.38
CA VAL A 185 23.04 17.73 12.45
C VAL A 185 24.25 17.02 11.81
N GLU A 186 24.75 17.49 10.67
CA GLU A 186 25.94 16.94 9.99
C GLU A 186 27.17 17.03 10.91
N ARG A 187 27.39 18.19 11.56
CA ARG A 187 28.47 18.35 12.55
C ARG A 187 28.30 17.44 13.78
N GLY A 188 27.07 17.37 14.31
CA GLY A 188 26.78 16.52 15.47
C GLY A 188 27.01 15.03 15.15
N SER A 189 26.61 14.56 13.97
CA SER A 189 26.83 13.16 13.56
C SER A 189 28.31 12.82 13.41
N LEU A 190 29.11 13.74 12.88
CA LEU A 190 30.57 13.55 12.74
C LEU A 190 31.26 13.54 14.11
N ALA A 191 30.83 14.37 15.06
CA ALA A 191 31.36 14.39 16.41
C ALA A 191 31.09 13.09 17.19
N ILE A 192 29.94 12.44 16.96
CA ILE A 192 29.56 11.19 17.60
C ILE A 192 30.33 9.99 17.04
N VAL A 193 30.51 9.93 15.72
CA VAL A 193 31.20 8.80 15.05
C VAL A 193 32.68 8.75 15.45
N GLY A 194 33.39 9.89 15.54
CA GLY A 194 34.79 9.97 15.98
C GLY A 194 35.70 8.89 15.39
N ASP A 195 36.91 8.77 15.95
CA ASP A 195 37.99 7.90 15.42
C ASP A 195 37.85 6.40 15.81
N LYS A 196 36.88 6.03 16.66
CA LYS A 196 36.70 4.65 17.15
C LYS A 196 35.48 3.97 16.52
N ASN A 197 35.70 3.04 15.62
CA ASN A 197 34.69 2.21 14.94
C ASN A 197 34.09 1.15 15.89
N THR A 198 33.17 1.53 16.75
CA THR A 198 32.32 0.57 17.47
C THR A 198 30.93 0.50 16.81
N PRO A 199 30.31 -0.70 16.65
CA PRO A 199 29.01 -0.86 15.99
C PRO A 199 27.89 0.01 16.56
N GLY A 200 27.88 0.22 17.90
CA GLY A 200 26.89 1.09 18.56
C GLY A 200 27.02 2.56 18.19
N ARG A 201 28.25 3.07 17.98
CA ARG A 201 28.48 4.47 17.57
C ARG A 201 28.10 4.71 16.11
N TRP A 202 28.29 3.70 15.25
CA TRP A 202 27.81 3.78 13.87
C TRP A 202 26.28 3.90 13.80
N LEU A 203 25.57 3.08 14.60
CA LEU A 203 24.11 3.13 14.68
C LEU A 203 23.64 4.48 15.24
N ALA A 204 24.29 5.00 16.28
CA ALA A 204 23.99 6.33 16.84
C ALA A 204 24.26 7.44 15.80
N GLY A 205 25.37 7.39 15.09
CA GLY A 205 25.70 8.34 14.03
C GLY A 205 24.70 8.27 12.85
N PHE A 206 24.21 7.08 12.51
CA PHE A 206 23.14 6.91 11.53
C PHE A 206 21.85 7.53 12.03
N GLY A 207 21.43 7.24 13.26
CA GLY A 207 20.22 7.82 13.87
C GLY A 207 20.26 9.35 13.90
N VAL A 208 21.36 9.93 14.36
CA VAL A 208 21.54 11.39 14.37
C VAL A 208 21.49 11.96 12.95
N SER A 209 22.05 11.25 11.97
CA SER A 209 22.01 11.73 10.57
C SER A 209 20.62 11.83 9.96
N LEU A 210 19.64 11.05 10.46
CA LEU A 210 18.23 11.19 10.07
C LEU A 210 17.67 12.56 10.46
N GLY A 211 18.26 13.22 11.47
CA GLY A 211 17.95 14.61 11.78
C GLY A 211 18.16 15.57 10.60
N GLN A 212 18.97 15.20 9.60
CA GLN A 212 19.09 15.98 8.35
C GLN A 212 17.79 16.01 7.52
N VAL A 213 16.87 15.09 7.77
CA VAL A 213 15.53 15.05 7.20
C VAL A 213 14.54 15.71 8.16
N PHE A 214 14.49 15.23 9.40
CA PHE A 214 13.46 15.64 10.35
C PHE A 214 13.57 17.09 10.81
N VAL A 215 14.80 17.63 10.97
CA VAL A 215 14.99 19.01 11.43
C VAL A 215 14.48 20.03 10.39
N PRO A 216 14.79 19.95 9.08
CA PRO A 216 14.18 20.83 8.10
C PRO A 216 12.65 20.61 7.93
N VAL A 217 12.16 19.38 8.03
CA VAL A 217 10.72 19.10 7.98
C VAL A 217 10.00 19.73 9.18
N LEU A 218 10.60 19.66 10.38
CA LEU A 218 10.10 20.41 11.55
C LEU A 218 10.11 21.92 11.29
N GLY A 219 11.14 22.43 10.63
CA GLY A 219 11.18 23.84 10.19
C GLY A 219 10.01 24.19 9.28
N THR A 220 9.68 23.33 8.32
CA THR A 220 8.49 23.50 7.45
C THR A 220 7.20 23.48 8.27
N LEU A 221 7.08 22.56 9.22
CA LEU A 221 5.92 22.48 10.12
C LEU A 221 5.73 23.76 10.93
N LEU A 222 6.82 24.33 11.46
CA LEU A 222 6.76 25.61 12.19
C LEU A 222 6.28 26.77 11.32
N ILE A 223 6.68 26.82 10.04
CA ILE A 223 6.20 27.82 9.08
C ILE A 223 4.70 27.63 8.80
N ILE A 224 4.24 26.36 8.70
CA ILE A 224 2.81 26.05 8.53
C ILE A 224 2.01 26.52 9.74
N ILE A 225 2.45 26.20 10.94
CA ILE A 225 1.82 26.67 12.19
C ILE A 225 1.81 28.20 12.25
N ALA A 226 2.89 28.86 11.83
CA ALA A 226 2.94 30.31 11.76
C ALA A 226 1.92 30.88 10.77
N ALA A 227 1.75 30.23 9.61
CA ALA A 227 0.75 30.65 8.61
C ALA A 227 -0.68 30.49 9.18
N GLU A 228 -0.99 29.39 9.85
CA GLU A 228 -2.29 29.18 10.48
C GLU A 228 -2.55 30.18 11.62
N LEU A 229 -1.56 30.42 12.50
CA LEU A 229 -1.66 31.41 13.58
C LEU A 229 -1.79 32.84 13.09
N SER A 230 -1.34 33.13 11.87
CA SER A 230 -1.53 34.46 11.27
C SER A 230 -2.99 34.80 10.98
N GLY A 231 -3.86 33.76 10.91
CA GLY A 231 -5.26 33.88 10.57
C GLY A 231 -5.50 34.30 9.09
N LEU A 232 -4.46 34.30 8.28
CA LEU A 232 -4.55 34.61 6.84
C LEU A 232 -4.88 33.37 6.00
N THR A 233 -4.73 32.18 6.59
CA THR A 233 -5.09 30.91 5.95
C THR A 233 -6.56 30.61 6.20
N GLY A 234 -7.27 30.19 5.15
CA GLY A 234 -8.67 29.79 5.21
C GLY A 234 -8.87 28.40 4.58
N MET A 235 -10.11 28.08 4.24
CA MET A 235 -10.47 26.73 3.75
C MET A 235 -9.73 26.31 2.48
N ARG A 236 -9.36 27.25 1.61
CA ARG A 236 -8.68 26.96 0.33
C ARG A 236 -7.16 26.95 0.45
N SER A 237 -6.61 27.78 1.33
CA SER A 237 -5.17 27.88 1.54
C SER A 237 -4.61 26.81 2.48
N THR A 238 -5.41 26.31 3.44
CA THR A 238 -4.98 25.27 4.40
C THR A 238 -4.45 23.99 3.73
N PRO A 239 -5.13 23.38 2.73
CA PRO A 239 -4.60 22.21 2.03
C PRO A 239 -3.27 22.50 1.31
N ILE A 240 -3.16 23.68 0.68
CA ILE A 240 -1.94 24.08 -0.03
C ILE A 240 -0.76 24.22 0.93
N VAL A 241 -0.99 24.83 2.08
CA VAL A 241 0.03 24.97 3.13
C VAL A 241 0.40 23.61 3.71
N GLY A 242 -0.59 22.72 3.96
CA GLY A 242 -0.37 21.36 4.43
C GLY A 242 0.44 20.51 3.46
N ALA A 243 0.23 20.68 2.16
CA ALA A 243 0.95 19.97 1.10
C ALA A 243 2.47 20.27 1.08
N LEU A 244 2.94 21.30 1.79
CA LEU A 244 4.37 21.55 1.97
C LEU A 244 5.08 20.49 2.81
N ILE A 245 4.35 19.70 3.65
CA ILE A 245 4.95 18.64 4.46
C ILE A 245 5.46 17.49 3.58
N PRO A 246 4.64 16.82 2.75
CA PRO A 246 5.10 15.75 1.88
C PRO A 246 6.15 16.23 0.87
N LEU A 247 6.05 17.46 0.35
CA LEU A 247 7.06 18.06 -0.50
C LEU A 247 8.41 18.18 0.21
N SER A 248 8.43 18.78 1.41
CA SER A 248 9.67 18.96 2.17
C SER A 248 10.27 17.61 2.60
N PHE A 249 9.44 16.68 3.04
CA PHE A 249 9.87 15.34 3.43
C PHE A 249 10.52 14.59 2.26
N SER A 250 9.89 14.58 1.09
CA SER A 250 10.43 13.96 -0.13
C SER A 250 11.77 14.57 -0.53
N PHE A 251 11.84 15.91 -0.58
CA PHE A 251 13.07 16.62 -0.95
C PHE A 251 14.22 16.37 0.02
N PHE A 252 13.99 16.49 1.33
CA PHE A 252 15.06 16.32 2.31
C PHE A 252 15.48 14.87 2.47
N SER A 253 14.55 13.91 2.31
CA SER A 253 14.85 12.48 2.30
C SER A 253 15.74 12.09 1.12
N ALA A 254 15.38 12.52 -0.09
CA ALA A 254 16.15 12.24 -1.28
C ALA A 254 17.55 12.90 -1.23
N ARG A 255 17.61 14.13 -0.73
CA ARG A 255 18.89 14.85 -0.53
C ARG A 255 19.78 14.19 0.54
N TRP A 256 19.19 13.67 1.62
CA TRP A 256 19.91 12.91 2.63
C TRP A 256 20.42 11.59 2.05
N LEU A 257 19.56 10.84 1.35
CA LEU A 257 19.93 9.59 0.71
C LEU A 257 21.05 9.79 -0.32
N GLY A 258 20.92 10.80 -1.18
CA GLY A 258 21.96 11.18 -2.13
C GLY A 258 23.30 11.53 -1.45
N GLY A 259 23.26 12.19 -0.29
CA GLY A 259 24.45 12.45 0.52
C GLY A 259 25.11 11.19 1.11
N ARG A 260 24.31 10.14 1.36
CA ARG A 260 24.78 8.84 1.84
C ARG A 260 25.33 7.97 0.70
N MET A 261 24.66 7.95 -0.44
CA MET A 261 25.10 7.18 -1.61
C MET A 261 26.34 7.79 -2.27
N PHE A 262 26.46 9.14 -2.26
CA PHE A 262 27.55 9.89 -2.87
C PHE A 262 28.28 10.76 -1.82
N PRO A 263 29.09 10.18 -0.94
CA PRO A 263 29.73 10.89 0.17
C PRO A 263 30.69 11.97 -0.33
N LYS A 264 30.81 13.06 0.44
CA LYS A 264 31.69 14.21 0.12
C LYS A 264 33.19 13.87 0.36
N HIS A 265 33.48 13.02 1.34
CA HIS A 265 34.84 12.70 1.77
C HIS A 265 35.20 11.24 1.47
N GLU A 266 36.42 10.97 1.10
CA GLU A 266 36.92 9.64 0.69
C GLU A 266 37.07 8.62 1.83
N GLY A 267 37.00 9.07 3.09
CA GLY A 267 37.18 8.21 4.28
C GLY A 267 35.98 7.32 4.65
N PHE A 268 34.82 7.49 4.06
CA PHE A 268 33.70 6.57 4.18
C PHE A 268 33.73 5.65 2.97
N SER A 269 33.87 4.34 3.21
CA SER A 269 33.85 3.27 2.20
C SER A 269 32.77 3.55 1.14
N ALA A 270 33.16 4.24 0.08
CA ALA A 270 32.33 4.48 -1.06
C ALA A 270 32.13 3.12 -1.73
N SER A 271 30.93 2.54 -1.61
CA SER A 271 30.55 1.32 -2.32
C SER A 271 30.70 1.45 -3.84
N LEU A 272 30.85 2.69 -4.32
CA LEU A 272 31.02 3.05 -5.72
C LEU A 272 32.31 3.88 -5.86
N ASN A 273 33.26 3.38 -6.62
CA ASN A 273 34.54 4.04 -6.91
C ASN A 273 34.34 5.14 -7.97
N LEU A 274 33.61 6.21 -7.60
CA LEU A 274 33.26 7.31 -8.48
C LEU A 274 34.17 8.53 -8.27
N ALA A 275 34.54 9.19 -9.36
CA ALA A 275 35.23 10.46 -9.33
C ALA A 275 34.43 11.52 -8.56
N SER A 276 35.12 12.49 -7.92
CA SER A 276 34.51 13.56 -7.11
C SER A 276 33.41 14.32 -7.82
N GLU A 277 33.60 14.61 -9.11
CA GLU A 277 32.65 15.29 -9.98
C GLU A 277 31.35 14.52 -10.13
N ARG A 278 31.41 13.21 -10.43
CA ARG A 278 30.24 12.34 -10.56
C ARG A 278 29.49 12.18 -9.24
N ARG A 279 30.19 12.27 -8.11
CA ARG A 279 29.55 12.26 -6.78
C ARG A 279 28.73 13.55 -6.55
N VAL A 280 29.20 14.70 -7.05
CA VAL A 280 28.44 15.97 -7.00
C VAL A 280 27.18 15.88 -7.87
N GLU A 281 27.34 15.38 -9.10
CA GLU A 281 26.19 15.15 -10.02
C GLU A 281 25.15 14.19 -9.41
N GLY A 282 25.60 13.07 -8.84
CA GLY A 282 24.69 12.11 -8.19
C GLY A 282 23.88 12.73 -7.04
N ARG A 283 24.49 13.58 -6.21
CA ARG A 283 23.77 14.32 -5.16
C ARG A 283 22.79 15.32 -5.73
N PHE A 284 23.17 16.00 -6.80
CA PHE A 284 22.27 16.95 -7.50
C PHE A 284 21.06 16.24 -8.06
N HIS A 285 21.26 15.14 -8.81
CA HIS A 285 20.16 14.36 -9.39
C HIS A 285 19.25 13.75 -8.32
N ALA A 286 19.81 13.24 -7.21
CA ALA A 286 19.01 12.75 -6.10
C ALA A 286 18.11 13.84 -5.50
N ALA A 287 18.66 15.04 -5.28
CA ALA A 287 17.89 16.18 -4.77
C ALA A 287 16.80 16.65 -5.77
N THR A 288 17.13 16.67 -7.06
CA THR A 288 16.19 17.06 -8.13
C THR A 288 15.05 16.05 -8.23
N LEU A 289 15.35 14.74 -8.18
CA LEU A 289 14.32 13.70 -8.16
C LEU A 289 13.40 13.83 -6.94
N GLY A 290 13.98 14.09 -5.76
CA GLY A 290 13.20 14.34 -4.55
C GLY A 290 12.29 15.55 -4.66
N LEU A 291 12.75 16.62 -5.33
CA LEU A 291 11.95 17.80 -5.60
C LEU A 291 10.80 17.50 -6.59
N ILE A 292 11.07 16.77 -7.66
CA ILE A 292 10.06 16.40 -8.66
C ILE A 292 8.98 15.53 -8.03
N VAL A 293 9.37 14.51 -7.27
CA VAL A 293 8.42 13.65 -6.54
C VAL A 293 7.62 14.45 -5.52
N GLY A 294 8.30 15.33 -4.76
CA GLY A 294 7.65 16.18 -3.79
C GLY A 294 6.65 17.17 -4.42
N LEU A 295 6.99 17.74 -5.58
CA LEU A 295 6.06 18.59 -6.35
C LEU A 295 4.87 17.78 -6.87
N GLY A 296 5.07 16.52 -7.30
CA GLY A 296 3.98 15.64 -7.69
C GLY A 296 3.00 15.40 -6.53
N LEU A 297 3.51 15.06 -5.35
CA LEU A 297 2.70 14.88 -4.14
C LEU A 297 2.00 16.19 -3.71
N PHE A 298 2.68 17.33 -3.84
CA PHE A 298 2.09 18.65 -3.58
C PHE A 298 0.89 18.92 -4.49
N VAL A 299 1.06 18.70 -5.81
CA VAL A 299 -0.01 18.91 -6.80
C VAL A 299 -1.18 17.96 -6.57
N GLU A 300 -0.90 16.69 -6.25
CA GLU A 300 -1.93 15.69 -5.93
C GLU A 300 -2.76 16.11 -4.71
N GLU A 301 -2.11 16.53 -3.62
CA GLU A 301 -2.78 16.99 -2.40
C GLU A 301 -3.64 18.22 -2.66
N VAL A 302 -3.12 19.20 -3.39
CA VAL A 302 -3.86 20.42 -3.77
C VAL A 302 -5.04 20.09 -4.69
N ALA A 303 -4.86 19.17 -5.66
CA ALA A 303 -5.92 18.77 -6.58
C ALA A 303 -7.02 17.96 -5.89
N SER A 304 -6.69 17.18 -4.86
CA SER A 304 -7.68 16.41 -4.09
C SER A 304 -8.52 17.29 -3.16
N ALA A 305 -8.04 18.49 -2.83
CA ALA A 305 -8.68 19.43 -1.93
C ALA A 305 -9.54 20.49 -2.65
N THR A 306 -9.46 20.57 -3.98
CA THR A 306 -10.22 21.49 -4.85
C THR A 306 -11.37 20.78 -5.57
#